data_eebf9cb1abbae482fb06987103d8d87c
#
_entry.id   eebf9cb1abbae482fb06987103d8d87c
#
_cell.length_a   1.000
_cell.length_b   1.000
_cell.length_c   1.000
_cell.angle_alpha   90.00
_cell.angle_beta   90.00
_cell.angle_gamma   90.00
#
_symmetry.space_group_name_H-M   'P 1'
#
loop_
_entity.id
_entity.type
_entity.pdbx_description
1 polymer ?
#
loop_
_entity_poly.entity_id
_entity_poly.type
_entity_poly.pdbx_seq_one_letter_code
_entity_poly.pdbx_strand_id
1 'polypeptide(L)'
;IVWQTRQLKTDVFSDGHNVIECCIKYKHESEKKWQEVRMWPTHNDEWNGSFKVEKQGFYSYFVEGWVDYALNWQHGTERKIQDHQYVKSELLEGAEYIEAIVKKVDASEKDYLKKLIQLFKNEADYDEAVKEATSYELKSIFKKYPVRYIENKSLELKVYVDRKKALFSTWYEFFPRSSSEEQGKHGTFKDCERLLPRVAAMGFDTLYFPPIHPIGEINRKGKNNTTNAQEGDVGSPWGIGSQYGGHKSTHPELGSIEDFKSLVKKAQDLGIEVAMDYALQAAPDHPYVK
;
A
#
# COMPACT_ATOMS: atom_id res chain seq x y z
N ILE A 1 0.67 -2.35 4.77
CA ILE A 1 1.37 -1.23 5.41
C ILE A 1 2.32 -0.61 4.41
N VAL A 2 2.52 0.71 4.44
CA VAL A 2 3.51 1.41 3.63
C VAL A 2 4.91 0.81 3.79
N TRP A 3 5.68 0.81 2.71
CA TRP A 3 7.04 0.24 2.60
C TRP A 3 7.13 -1.28 2.68
N GLN A 4 6.00 -1.98 2.71
CA GLN A 4 5.99 -3.44 2.58
C GLN A 4 6.00 -3.85 1.11
N THR A 5 6.57 -5.03 0.86
CA THR A 5 6.47 -5.71 -0.43
C THR A 5 5.22 -6.58 -0.43
N ARG A 6 4.39 -6.43 -1.47
CA ARG A 6 3.25 -7.30 -1.73
C ARG A 6 3.70 -8.42 -2.64
N GLN A 7 3.61 -9.63 -2.15
CA GLN A 7 3.86 -10.83 -2.94
C GLN A 7 2.55 -11.30 -3.58
N LEU A 8 2.63 -11.65 -4.84
CA LEU A 8 1.54 -12.25 -5.60
C LEU A 8 1.98 -13.60 -6.14
N LYS A 9 1.04 -14.52 -6.15
CA LYS A 9 1.12 -15.85 -6.68
C LYS A 9 -0.07 -16.07 -7.60
N THR A 10 0.14 -16.63 -8.76
CA THR A 10 -0.91 -16.88 -9.75
C THR A 10 -0.51 -18.02 -10.68
N ASP A 11 -1.50 -18.65 -11.27
CA ASP A 11 -1.29 -19.64 -12.33
C ASP A 11 -1.50 -18.96 -13.68
N VAL A 12 -0.52 -19.12 -14.59
CA VAL A 12 -0.60 -18.62 -15.96
C VAL A 12 -0.18 -19.75 -16.90
N PHE A 13 -1.08 -20.15 -17.77
CA PHE A 13 -0.89 -21.26 -18.69
C PHE A 13 -1.52 -20.99 -20.06
N SER A 14 -1.11 -21.73 -21.06
CA SER A 14 -1.73 -21.75 -22.38
C SER A 14 -1.76 -23.18 -22.93
N ASP A 15 -2.56 -23.40 -23.96
CA ASP A 15 -2.53 -24.66 -24.69
C ASP A 15 -1.18 -24.87 -25.40
N GLY A 16 -0.68 -26.09 -25.37
CA GLY A 16 0.58 -26.50 -26.05
C GLY A 16 1.84 -26.09 -25.29
N HIS A 17 2.93 -25.84 -26.05
CA HIS A 17 4.28 -25.61 -25.52
C HIS A 17 4.76 -24.17 -25.75
N ASN A 18 3.85 -23.22 -25.78
CA ASN A 18 4.20 -21.82 -26.00
C ASN A 18 5.02 -21.25 -24.83
N VAL A 19 5.93 -20.36 -25.16
CA VAL A 19 6.63 -19.56 -24.15
C VAL A 19 5.68 -18.48 -23.66
N ILE A 20 5.31 -18.58 -22.40
CA ILE A 20 4.44 -17.63 -21.73
C ILE A 20 5.28 -16.70 -20.87
N GLU A 21 4.87 -15.46 -20.80
CA GLU A 21 5.40 -14.47 -19.86
C GLU A 21 4.24 -13.75 -19.18
N CYS A 22 4.47 -13.22 -17.98
CA CYS A 22 3.47 -12.42 -17.30
C CYS A 22 4.08 -11.32 -16.43
N CYS A 23 3.23 -10.36 -16.08
CA CYS A 23 3.62 -9.25 -15.22
C CYS A 23 2.48 -8.86 -14.28
N ILE A 24 2.85 -8.22 -13.18
CA ILE A 24 1.92 -7.49 -12.32
C ILE A 24 1.83 -6.07 -12.86
N LYS A 25 0.62 -5.61 -13.11
CA LYS A 25 0.30 -4.20 -13.31
C LYS A 25 -0.26 -3.65 -12.00
N TYR A 26 0.29 -2.56 -11.51
CA TYR A 26 -0.19 -1.95 -10.27
C TYR A 26 -0.09 -0.44 -10.32
N LYS A 27 -0.94 0.24 -9.56
CA LYS A 27 -0.89 1.69 -9.36
C LYS A 27 -1.54 2.07 -8.04
N HIS A 28 -1.06 3.14 -7.43
CA HIS A 28 -1.74 3.83 -6.34
C HIS A 28 -2.93 4.65 -6.88
N GLU A 29 -3.98 4.86 -6.08
CA GLU A 29 -5.17 5.64 -6.48
C GLU A 29 -4.88 7.07 -6.96
N SER A 30 -3.79 7.69 -6.47
CA SER A 30 -3.33 9.02 -6.94
C SER A 30 -2.58 8.99 -8.27
N GLU A 31 -2.30 7.82 -8.83
CA GLU A 31 -1.49 7.65 -10.04
C GLU A 31 -2.38 7.34 -11.26
N LYS A 32 -2.05 7.98 -12.38
CA LYS A 32 -2.78 7.75 -13.64
C LYS A 32 -2.22 6.58 -14.44
N LYS A 33 -0.91 6.35 -14.32
CA LYS A 33 -0.19 5.33 -15.10
C LYS A 33 -0.01 4.05 -14.31
N TRP A 34 -0.19 2.91 -14.97
CA TRP A 34 0.15 1.61 -14.44
C TRP A 34 1.66 1.41 -14.43
N GLN A 35 2.18 0.90 -13.33
CA GLN A 35 3.54 0.39 -13.22
C GLN A 35 3.52 -1.10 -13.55
N GLU A 36 4.66 -1.63 -14.00
CA GLU A 36 4.80 -3.02 -14.39
C GLU A 36 5.98 -3.66 -13.66
N VAL A 37 5.77 -4.87 -13.14
CA VAL A 37 6.82 -5.73 -12.60
C VAL A 37 6.66 -7.13 -13.18
N ARG A 38 7.75 -7.67 -13.75
CA ARG A 38 7.77 -9.04 -14.28
C ARG A 38 7.59 -10.05 -13.17
N MET A 39 6.91 -11.13 -13.49
CA MET A 39 6.81 -12.31 -12.65
C MET A 39 7.79 -13.38 -13.15
N TRP A 40 8.08 -14.33 -12.32
CA TRP A 40 8.95 -15.47 -12.65
C TRP A 40 8.22 -16.78 -12.38
N PRO A 41 8.40 -17.76 -13.29
CA PRO A 41 7.80 -19.08 -13.13
C PRO A 41 8.50 -19.85 -12.01
N THR A 42 7.75 -20.69 -11.31
CA THR A 42 8.28 -21.63 -10.32
C THR A 42 8.07 -23.07 -10.73
N HIS A 43 6.89 -23.64 -10.54
CA HIS A 43 6.55 -25.00 -10.91
C HIS A 43 5.06 -25.10 -11.23
N ASN A 44 4.68 -26.03 -12.07
CA ASN A 44 3.28 -26.32 -12.39
C ASN A 44 2.47 -25.05 -12.79
N ASP A 45 2.98 -24.29 -13.73
CA ASP A 45 2.34 -23.05 -14.23
C ASP A 45 2.17 -21.92 -13.19
N GLU A 46 2.74 -22.11 -12.00
CA GLU A 46 2.73 -21.10 -10.95
C GLU A 46 3.78 -20.02 -11.21
N TRP A 47 3.35 -18.79 -11.08
CA TRP A 47 4.17 -17.58 -11.23
C TRP A 47 4.17 -16.76 -9.97
N ASN A 48 5.34 -16.27 -9.60
CA ASN A 48 5.52 -15.39 -8.46
C ASN A 48 5.98 -14.01 -8.91
N GLY A 49 5.57 -12.99 -8.17
CA GLY A 49 6.01 -11.64 -8.39
C GLY A 49 5.73 -10.78 -7.17
N SER A 50 6.32 -9.60 -7.12
CA SER A 50 6.11 -8.70 -6.01
C SER A 50 6.26 -7.24 -6.41
N PHE A 51 5.53 -6.37 -5.73
CA PHE A 51 5.70 -4.92 -5.86
C PHE A 51 5.72 -4.25 -4.49
N LYS A 52 6.40 -3.12 -4.40
CA LYS A 52 6.51 -2.32 -3.18
C LYS A 52 5.40 -1.29 -3.10
N VAL A 53 4.79 -1.14 -1.93
CA VAL A 53 3.78 -0.12 -1.68
C VAL A 53 4.38 0.99 -0.82
N GLU A 54 4.41 2.22 -1.33
CA GLU A 54 5.13 3.35 -0.73
C GLU A 54 4.20 4.44 -0.18
N LYS A 55 2.95 4.44 -0.60
CA LYS A 55 1.94 5.43 -0.21
C LYS A 55 0.81 4.77 0.56
N GLN A 56 0.22 5.48 1.50
CA GLN A 56 -1.03 5.09 2.14
C GLN A 56 -2.20 5.32 1.18
N GLY A 57 -3.20 4.42 1.19
CA GLY A 57 -4.37 4.48 0.33
C GLY A 57 -4.60 3.20 -0.47
N PHE A 58 -5.45 3.27 -1.46
CA PHE A 58 -5.75 2.12 -2.30
C PHE A 58 -4.74 1.92 -3.41
N TYR A 59 -4.29 0.69 -3.57
CA TYR A 59 -3.60 0.20 -4.75
C TYR A 59 -4.53 -0.72 -5.52
N SER A 60 -4.65 -0.46 -6.83
CA SER A 60 -5.24 -1.41 -7.78
C SER A 60 -4.13 -2.23 -8.42
N TYR A 61 -4.39 -3.51 -8.65
CA TYR A 61 -3.44 -4.38 -9.33
C TYR A 61 -4.15 -5.53 -10.06
N PHE A 62 -3.50 -6.05 -11.09
CA PHE A 62 -3.91 -7.25 -11.82
C PHE A 62 -2.68 -7.92 -12.42
N VAL A 63 -2.84 -9.16 -12.84
CA VAL A 63 -1.82 -9.90 -13.61
C VAL A 63 -2.20 -9.88 -15.08
N GLU A 64 -1.23 -9.65 -15.93
CA GLU A 64 -1.35 -9.70 -17.39
C GLU A 64 -0.37 -10.75 -17.90
N GLY A 65 -0.89 -11.73 -18.61
CA GLY A 65 -0.12 -12.80 -19.24
C GLY A 65 -0.22 -12.73 -20.76
N TRP A 66 0.81 -13.20 -21.46
CA TRP A 66 0.84 -13.25 -22.92
C TRP A 66 1.70 -14.40 -23.41
N VAL A 67 1.46 -14.81 -24.67
CA VAL A 67 2.40 -15.65 -25.39
C VAL A 67 3.48 -14.74 -25.97
N ASP A 68 4.75 -15.03 -25.66
CA ASP A 68 5.89 -14.28 -26.20
C ASP A 68 6.38 -14.96 -27.48
N TYR A 69 5.91 -14.46 -28.61
CA TYR A 69 6.21 -15.07 -29.91
C TYR A 69 7.70 -14.98 -30.26
N ALA A 70 8.39 -13.92 -29.89
CA ALA A 70 9.82 -13.79 -30.17
C ALA A 70 10.65 -14.80 -29.38
N LEU A 71 10.33 -15.01 -28.10
CA LEU A 71 10.97 -16.05 -27.30
C LEU A 71 10.55 -17.45 -27.75
N ASN A 72 9.31 -17.63 -28.15
CA ASN A 72 8.81 -18.89 -28.70
C ASN A 72 9.52 -19.25 -29.99
N TRP A 73 9.68 -18.29 -30.91
CA TRP A 73 10.48 -18.41 -32.12
C TRP A 73 11.93 -18.82 -31.79
N GLN A 74 12.59 -18.13 -30.88
CA GLN A 74 13.97 -18.43 -30.52
C GLN A 74 14.10 -19.86 -29.97
N HIS A 75 13.18 -20.28 -29.09
CA HIS A 75 13.17 -21.65 -28.55
C HIS A 75 12.94 -22.72 -29.65
N GLY A 76 12.01 -22.46 -30.57
CA GLY A 76 11.75 -23.35 -31.71
C GLY A 76 12.94 -23.43 -32.67
N THR A 77 13.58 -22.29 -32.96
CA THR A 77 14.77 -22.22 -33.78
C THR A 77 15.94 -22.97 -33.17
N GLU A 78 16.16 -22.82 -31.84
CA GLU A 78 17.20 -23.54 -31.12
C GLU A 78 17.02 -25.07 -31.26
N ARG A 79 15.80 -25.60 -31.11
CA ARG A 79 15.51 -27.03 -31.29
C ARG A 79 15.79 -27.51 -32.71
N LYS A 80 15.39 -26.76 -33.73
CA LYS A 80 15.65 -27.09 -35.14
C LYS A 80 17.15 -27.15 -35.44
N ILE A 81 17.94 -26.22 -34.87
CA ILE A 81 19.39 -26.23 -34.97
C ILE A 81 19.99 -27.47 -34.31
N GLN A 82 19.52 -27.84 -33.12
CA GLN A 82 19.96 -29.07 -32.44
C GLN A 82 19.64 -30.32 -33.26
N ASP A 83 18.53 -30.31 -34.01
CA ASP A 83 18.13 -31.38 -34.93
C ASP A 83 18.82 -31.29 -36.29
N HIS A 84 19.85 -30.45 -36.43
CA HIS A 84 20.63 -30.23 -37.70
C HIS A 84 19.76 -29.80 -38.90
N GLN A 85 18.63 -29.09 -38.64
CA GLN A 85 17.79 -28.58 -39.71
C GLN A 85 18.31 -27.25 -40.24
N TYR A 86 18.06 -26.98 -41.53
CA TYR A 86 18.36 -25.69 -42.15
C TYR A 86 17.27 -24.68 -41.74
N VAL A 87 17.68 -23.56 -41.11
CA VAL A 87 16.78 -22.62 -40.43
C VAL A 87 16.66 -21.25 -41.08
N LYS A 88 16.82 -21.17 -42.42
CA LYS A 88 16.77 -19.88 -43.13
C LYS A 88 15.43 -19.15 -43.02
N SER A 89 14.31 -19.88 -43.04
CA SER A 89 12.96 -19.32 -42.85
C SER A 89 12.80 -18.76 -41.46
N GLU A 90 13.35 -19.45 -40.46
CA GLU A 90 13.35 -19.00 -39.07
C GLU A 90 14.17 -17.72 -38.87
N LEU A 91 15.32 -17.60 -39.54
CA LEU A 91 16.12 -16.37 -39.50
C LEU A 91 15.36 -15.19 -40.12
N LEU A 92 14.64 -15.37 -41.22
CA LEU A 92 13.80 -14.32 -41.79
C LEU A 92 12.66 -13.91 -40.85
N GLU A 93 12.00 -14.88 -40.24
CA GLU A 93 10.98 -14.62 -39.21
C GLU A 93 11.56 -13.88 -38.00
N GLY A 94 12.75 -14.27 -37.54
CA GLY A 94 13.47 -13.57 -36.47
C GLY A 94 13.78 -12.11 -36.80
N ALA A 95 14.11 -11.81 -38.06
CA ALA A 95 14.30 -10.43 -38.50
C ALA A 95 13.01 -9.60 -38.35
N GLU A 96 11.82 -10.19 -38.62
CA GLU A 96 10.53 -9.51 -38.44
C GLU A 96 10.25 -9.21 -36.97
N TYR A 97 10.56 -10.14 -36.04
CA TYR A 97 10.42 -9.88 -34.61
C TYR A 97 11.33 -8.76 -34.12
N ILE A 98 12.58 -8.72 -34.64
CA ILE A 98 13.51 -7.64 -34.31
C ILE A 98 12.99 -6.30 -34.87
N GLU A 99 12.46 -6.26 -36.09
CA GLU A 99 11.88 -5.06 -36.71
C GLU A 99 10.68 -4.52 -35.89
N ALA A 100 9.89 -5.39 -35.26
CA ALA A 100 8.77 -5.01 -34.42
C ALA A 100 9.19 -4.25 -33.15
N ILE A 101 10.41 -4.50 -32.64
CA ILE A 101 10.90 -3.90 -31.40
C ILE A 101 11.96 -2.82 -31.60
N VAL A 102 12.70 -2.79 -32.70
CA VAL A 102 13.87 -1.92 -32.93
C VAL A 102 13.60 -0.43 -32.73
N LYS A 103 12.35 0.01 -32.88
CA LYS A 103 11.95 1.40 -32.65
C LYS A 103 11.72 1.73 -31.17
N LYS A 104 11.54 0.70 -30.34
CA LYS A 104 11.19 0.82 -28.91
C LYS A 104 12.40 0.63 -27.99
N VAL A 105 13.49 0.06 -28.51
CA VAL A 105 14.69 -0.25 -27.73
C VAL A 105 15.55 0.98 -27.46
N ASP A 106 16.40 0.90 -26.44
CA ASP A 106 17.37 1.92 -26.10
C ASP A 106 18.42 2.10 -27.21
N ALA A 107 19.02 3.29 -27.26
CA ALA A 107 19.99 3.63 -28.34
C ALA A 107 21.18 2.65 -28.40
N SER A 108 21.63 2.15 -27.24
CA SER A 108 22.75 1.19 -27.13
C SER A 108 22.44 -0.17 -27.78
N GLU A 109 21.20 -0.61 -27.77
CA GLU A 109 20.77 -1.89 -28.34
C GLU A 109 20.35 -1.78 -29.81
N LYS A 110 20.02 -0.57 -30.24
CA LYS A 110 19.44 -0.32 -31.57
C LYS A 110 20.38 -0.66 -32.73
N ASP A 111 21.66 -0.34 -32.59
CA ASP A 111 22.64 -0.60 -33.66
C ASP A 111 22.96 -2.09 -33.76
N TYR A 112 23.00 -2.79 -32.62
CA TYR A 112 23.12 -4.26 -32.59
C TYR A 112 21.95 -4.91 -33.33
N LEU A 113 20.71 -4.54 -32.98
CA LEU A 113 19.52 -5.10 -33.62
C LEU A 113 19.44 -4.81 -35.13
N LYS A 114 19.84 -3.62 -35.57
CA LYS A 114 19.91 -3.32 -37.03
C LYS A 114 20.91 -4.21 -37.75
N LYS A 115 22.07 -4.49 -37.15
CA LYS A 115 23.06 -5.42 -37.72
C LYS A 115 22.46 -6.82 -37.81
N LEU A 116 21.75 -7.29 -36.76
CA LEU A 116 21.09 -8.60 -36.77
C LEU A 116 20.04 -8.73 -37.87
N ILE A 117 19.23 -7.70 -38.10
CA ILE A 117 18.24 -7.69 -39.19
C ILE A 117 18.94 -7.93 -40.56
N GLN A 118 20.06 -7.27 -40.82
CA GLN A 118 20.81 -7.45 -42.04
C GLN A 118 21.44 -8.85 -42.11
N LEU A 119 22.04 -9.30 -41.02
CA LEU A 119 22.66 -10.62 -40.90
C LEU A 119 21.66 -11.75 -41.18
N PHE A 120 20.46 -11.68 -40.58
CA PHE A 120 19.43 -12.72 -40.72
C PHE A 120 18.85 -12.77 -42.15
N LYS A 121 18.88 -11.66 -42.89
CA LYS A 121 18.45 -11.58 -44.30
C LYS A 121 19.51 -12.02 -45.28
N ASN A 122 20.80 -12.03 -44.90
CA ASN A 122 21.91 -12.40 -45.74
C ASN A 122 22.16 -13.91 -45.72
N GLU A 123 22.40 -14.51 -46.89
CA GLU A 123 22.71 -15.95 -46.99
C GLU A 123 24.21 -16.25 -46.82
N ALA A 124 25.09 -15.28 -47.09
CA ALA A 124 26.54 -15.48 -47.05
C ALA A 124 27.07 -15.75 -45.61
N ASP A 125 26.38 -15.24 -44.58
CA ASP A 125 26.80 -15.29 -43.17
C ASP A 125 25.90 -16.21 -42.33
N TYR A 126 25.44 -17.34 -42.92
CA TYR A 126 24.46 -18.23 -42.29
C TYR A 126 24.89 -18.73 -40.90
N ASP A 127 26.14 -19.18 -40.74
CA ASP A 127 26.63 -19.73 -39.48
C ASP A 127 26.66 -18.70 -38.37
N GLU A 128 27.05 -17.46 -38.71
CA GLU A 128 26.99 -16.33 -37.75
C GLU A 128 25.55 -15.97 -37.41
N ALA A 129 24.67 -15.95 -38.40
CA ALA A 129 23.25 -15.69 -38.18
C ALA A 129 22.60 -16.74 -37.25
N VAL A 130 22.91 -18.02 -37.43
CA VAL A 130 22.45 -19.12 -36.55
C VAL A 130 22.93 -18.94 -35.11
N LYS A 131 24.20 -18.57 -34.93
CA LYS A 131 24.77 -18.31 -33.61
C LYS A 131 24.08 -17.13 -32.92
N GLU A 132 23.89 -16.05 -33.63
CA GLU A 132 23.25 -14.85 -33.09
C GLU A 132 21.74 -15.07 -32.80
N ALA A 133 21.03 -15.86 -33.59
CA ALA A 133 19.62 -16.17 -33.41
C ALA A 133 19.33 -16.86 -32.05
N THR A 134 20.30 -17.64 -31.55
CA THR A 134 20.21 -18.33 -30.27
C THR A 134 21.01 -17.66 -29.15
N SER A 135 21.51 -16.43 -29.38
CA SER A 135 22.32 -15.72 -28.41
C SER A 135 21.55 -15.31 -27.17
N TYR A 136 22.24 -15.32 -26.03
CA TYR A 136 21.67 -14.82 -24.77
C TYR A 136 21.38 -13.32 -24.82
N GLU A 137 22.16 -12.56 -25.59
CA GLU A 137 21.98 -11.12 -25.76
C GLU A 137 20.66 -10.80 -26.45
N LEU A 138 20.35 -11.45 -27.57
CA LEU A 138 19.06 -11.29 -28.24
C LEU A 138 17.89 -11.73 -27.35
N LYS A 139 18.05 -12.86 -26.63
CA LYS A 139 17.06 -13.35 -25.67
C LYS A 139 16.75 -12.31 -24.59
N SER A 140 17.78 -11.67 -24.06
CA SER A 140 17.65 -10.64 -23.03
C SER A 140 16.91 -9.40 -23.53
N ILE A 141 17.17 -9.01 -24.79
CA ILE A 141 16.48 -7.90 -25.44
C ILE A 141 15.01 -8.23 -25.68
N PHE A 142 14.67 -9.41 -26.17
CA PHE A 142 13.28 -9.83 -26.32
C PHE A 142 12.54 -9.88 -24.97
N LYS A 143 13.18 -10.37 -23.92
CA LYS A 143 12.61 -10.30 -22.56
C LYS A 143 12.35 -8.87 -22.10
N LYS A 144 13.24 -7.94 -22.40
CA LYS A 144 13.13 -6.53 -22.03
C LYS A 144 12.03 -5.81 -22.83
N TYR A 145 11.91 -6.12 -24.13
CA TYR A 145 10.96 -5.53 -25.07
C TYR A 145 10.08 -6.61 -25.73
N PRO A 146 9.16 -7.22 -24.97
CA PRO A 146 8.40 -8.36 -25.47
C PRO A 146 7.51 -8.00 -26.64
N VAL A 147 7.37 -8.94 -27.56
CA VAL A 147 6.36 -8.93 -28.61
C VAL A 147 5.14 -9.67 -28.07
N ARG A 148 4.21 -8.93 -27.49
CA ARG A 148 3.04 -9.48 -26.80
C ARG A 148 1.93 -9.78 -27.77
N TYR A 149 1.48 -11.01 -27.79
CA TYR A 149 0.27 -11.45 -28.50
C TYR A 149 -0.64 -12.22 -27.55
N ILE A 150 -1.94 -12.21 -27.86
CA ILE A 150 -2.94 -12.93 -27.05
C ILE A 150 -2.83 -12.52 -25.58
N GLU A 151 -2.74 -11.21 -25.32
CA GLU A 151 -2.74 -10.69 -23.95
C GLU A 151 -4.05 -11.02 -23.27
N ASN A 152 -3.94 -11.59 -22.08
CA ASN A 152 -5.08 -11.81 -21.18
C ASN A 152 -4.75 -11.23 -19.81
N LYS A 153 -5.78 -10.73 -19.14
CA LYS A 153 -5.63 -10.12 -17.82
C LYS A 153 -6.60 -10.70 -16.81
N SER A 154 -6.13 -10.83 -15.58
CA SER A 154 -6.98 -11.19 -14.44
C SER A 154 -7.97 -10.08 -14.10
N LEU A 155 -8.87 -10.36 -13.17
CA LEU A 155 -9.68 -9.33 -12.54
C LEU A 155 -8.77 -8.29 -11.85
N GLU A 156 -9.18 -7.02 -11.91
CA GLU A 156 -8.54 -5.97 -11.13
C GLU A 156 -8.91 -6.12 -9.66
N LEU A 157 -7.92 -6.23 -8.81
CA LEU A 157 -8.06 -6.34 -7.36
C LEU A 157 -7.59 -5.05 -6.71
N LYS A 158 -8.09 -4.78 -5.50
CA LYS A 158 -7.70 -3.62 -4.69
C LYS A 158 -7.17 -4.07 -3.34
N VAL A 159 -6.16 -3.36 -2.86
CA VAL A 159 -5.63 -3.51 -1.51
C VAL A 159 -5.47 -2.14 -0.87
N TYR A 160 -5.98 -2.00 0.35
CA TYR A 160 -5.72 -0.80 1.15
C TYR A 160 -4.38 -0.93 1.87
N VAL A 161 -3.55 0.08 1.71
CA VAL A 161 -2.24 0.19 2.37
C VAL A 161 -2.35 1.21 3.48
N ASP A 162 -2.17 0.77 4.70
CA ASP A 162 -2.26 1.61 5.88
C ASP A 162 -0.88 2.12 6.33
N ARG A 163 -0.89 3.04 7.28
CA ARG A 163 0.30 3.61 7.93
C ARG A 163 1.01 2.55 8.81
N LYS A 164 2.28 2.78 9.13
CA LYS A 164 3.08 1.85 9.96
C LYS A 164 2.47 1.60 11.34
N LYS A 165 1.94 2.64 11.97
CA LYS A 165 1.33 2.56 13.31
C LYS A 165 0.06 1.72 13.37
N ALA A 166 -0.57 1.41 12.22
CA ALA A 166 -1.70 0.47 12.17
C ALA A 166 -1.27 -0.99 12.38
N LEU A 167 0.01 -1.33 12.15
CA LEU A 167 0.53 -2.67 12.43
C LEU A 167 0.82 -2.85 13.93
N PHE A 168 1.42 -1.84 14.51
CA PHE A 168 1.77 -1.81 15.94
C PHE A 168 1.93 -0.36 16.37
N SER A 169 1.35 -0.01 17.54
CA SER A 169 1.54 1.25 18.23
C SER A 169 1.37 1.06 19.74
N THR A 170 2.03 1.89 20.51
CA THR A 170 1.93 1.92 21.97
C THR A 170 1.04 3.07 22.40
N TRP A 171 0.12 2.82 23.30
CA TRP A 171 -0.87 3.78 23.71
C TRP A 171 -0.72 4.11 25.19
N TYR A 172 -0.81 5.40 25.52
CA TYR A 172 -0.83 5.90 26.89
C TYR A 172 -2.15 6.60 27.18
N GLU A 173 -2.80 6.24 28.25
CA GLU A 173 -4.06 6.83 28.67
C GLU A 173 -3.86 7.64 29.95
N PHE A 174 -4.46 8.81 30.01
CA PHE A 174 -4.74 9.50 31.26
C PHE A 174 -6.03 10.32 31.15
N PHE A 175 -6.64 10.57 32.28
CA PHE A 175 -7.83 11.41 32.36
C PHE A 175 -7.43 12.88 32.33
N PRO A 176 -7.90 13.71 31.37
CA PRO A 176 -7.59 15.13 31.33
C PRO A 176 -7.86 15.85 32.65
N ARG A 177 -8.96 15.51 33.31
CA ARG A 177 -9.31 16.06 34.63
C ARG A 177 -8.26 15.81 35.71
N SER A 178 -7.43 14.79 35.56
CA SER A 178 -6.40 14.41 36.54
C SER A 178 -5.00 14.98 36.17
N SER A 179 -4.93 15.89 35.19
CA SER A 179 -3.67 16.46 34.71
C SER A 179 -3.17 17.67 35.52
N SER A 180 -3.97 18.23 36.45
CA SER A 180 -3.58 19.36 37.29
C SER A 180 -2.41 18.99 38.21
N GLU A 181 -1.52 19.93 38.48
CA GLU A 181 -0.45 19.82 39.51
C GLU A 181 -1.01 20.05 40.93
N GLU A 182 -2.12 20.76 41.03
CA GLU A 182 -2.75 21.03 42.31
C GLU A 182 -3.68 19.88 42.67
N GLN A 183 -3.45 19.31 43.86
CA GLN A 183 -4.28 18.21 44.36
C GLN A 183 -5.73 18.65 44.53
N GLY A 184 -6.67 17.87 43.97
CA GLY A 184 -8.11 18.14 44.08
C GLY A 184 -8.63 19.16 43.08
N LYS A 185 -7.79 19.77 42.26
CA LYS A 185 -8.18 20.69 41.19
C LYS A 185 -8.41 19.95 39.89
N HIS A 186 -9.50 20.28 39.19
CA HIS A 186 -9.79 19.74 37.87
C HIS A 186 -8.74 20.19 36.87
N GLY A 187 -8.14 19.25 36.17
CA GLY A 187 -7.16 19.54 35.09
C GLY A 187 -7.83 20.08 33.83
N THR A 188 -7.06 20.76 33.02
CA THR A 188 -7.46 21.38 31.75
C THR A 188 -6.68 20.79 30.57
N PHE A 189 -7.09 21.11 29.33
CA PHE A 189 -6.33 20.76 28.14
C PHE A 189 -4.91 21.36 28.16
N LYS A 190 -4.72 22.52 28.77
CA LYS A 190 -3.40 23.14 28.95
C LYS A 190 -2.52 22.37 29.93
N ASP A 191 -3.10 21.83 30.98
CA ASP A 191 -2.38 20.93 31.88
C ASP A 191 -1.97 19.63 31.17
N CYS A 192 -2.83 19.11 30.29
CA CYS A 192 -2.47 17.96 29.45
C CYS A 192 -1.29 18.28 28.51
N GLU A 193 -1.23 19.47 27.90
CA GLU A 193 -0.11 19.89 27.05
C GLU A 193 1.24 19.81 27.80
N ARG A 194 1.28 20.16 29.07
CA ARG A 194 2.48 20.08 29.91
C ARG A 194 2.99 18.65 30.10
N LEU A 195 2.10 17.65 30.06
CA LEU A 195 2.44 16.24 30.23
C LEU A 195 2.94 15.57 28.94
N LEU A 196 2.70 16.17 27.77
CA LEU A 196 3.06 15.60 26.46
C LEU A 196 4.54 15.24 26.32
N PRO A 197 5.53 16.10 26.73
CA PRO A 197 6.94 15.74 26.63
C PRO A 197 7.31 14.48 27.40
N ARG A 198 6.69 14.25 28.56
CA ARG A 198 6.86 13.03 29.34
C ARG A 198 6.33 11.80 28.59
N VAL A 199 5.14 11.90 27.98
CA VAL A 199 4.53 10.80 27.20
C VAL A 199 5.41 10.46 26.00
N ALA A 200 5.92 11.47 25.31
CA ALA A 200 6.87 11.30 24.20
C ALA A 200 8.17 10.63 24.66
N ALA A 201 8.76 11.08 25.76
CA ALA A 201 10.00 10.54 26.31
C ALA A 201 9.88 9.05 26.73
N MET A 202 8.68 8.61 27.13
CA MET A 202 8.40 7.20 27.41
C MET A 202 8.27 6.33 26.15
N GLY A 203 8.25 6.95 24.95
CA GLY A 203 8.18 6.23 23.67
C GLY A 203 6.77 5.79 23.24
N PHE A 204 5.72 6.41 23.77
CA PHE A 204 4.35 6.13 23.33
C PHE A 204 4.03 6.82 21.99
N ASP A 205 3.30 6.11 21.12
CA ASP A 205 2.89 6.58 19.81
C ASP A 205 1.57 7.34 19.83
N THR A 206 0.67 6.98 20.74
CA THR A 206 -0.70 7.50 20.77
C THR A 206 -1.08 7.83 22.21
N LEU A 207 -1.64 9.03 22.38
CA LEU A 207 -2.28 9.45 23.62
C LEU A 207 -3.79 9.24 23.49
N TYR A 208 -4.34 8.41 24.36
CA TYR A 208 -5.76 8.12 24.40
C TYR A 208 -6.43 8.92 25.49
N PHE A 209 -7.56 9.55 25.16
CA PHE A 209 -8.41 10.25 26.10
C PHE A 209 -9.76 9.56 26.26
N PRO A 210 -10.25 9.32 27.49
CA PRO A 210 -11.67 9.14 27.77
C PRO A 210 -12.49 10.30 27.19
N PRO A 211 -13.83 10.15 27.07
CA PRO A 211 -14.66 11.22 26.54
C PRO A 211 -14.40 12.59 27.20
N ILE A 212 -14.26 13.61 26.38
CA ILE A 212 -13.96 15.01 26.80
C ILE A 212 -15.21 15.89 26.85
N HIS A 213 -16.37 15.29 26.73
CA HIS A 213 -17.67 15.95 26.63
C HIS A 213 -18.24 16.32 27.99
N PRO A 214 -19.25 17.22 28.06
CA PRO A 214 -19.98 17.50 29.28
C PRO A 214 -20.57 16.21 29.88
N ILE A 215 -20.45 16.06 31.20
CA ILE A 215 -20.94 14.87 31.94
C ILE A 215 -22.34 15.15 32.46
N GLY A 216 -23.25 14.17 32.29
CA GLY A 216 -24.63 14.27 32.76
C GLY A 216 -24.74 14.44 34.27
N GLU A 217 -25.81 15.11 34.71
CA GLU A 217 -26.13 15.38 36.12
C GLU A 217 -27.15 14.38 36.64
N ILE A 218 -28.11 13.97 35.80
CA ILE A 218 -29.11 12.97 36.15
C ILE A 218 -28.45 11.58 36.20
N ASN A 219 -28.62 10.88 37.31
CA ASN A 219 -28.03 9.56 37.60
C ASN A 219 -26.48 9.59 37.55
N ARG A 220 -25.87 10.73 37.87
CA ARG A 220 -24.41 10.89 37.90
C ARG A 220 -23.78 9.86 38.86
N LYS A 221 -22.67 9.29 38.46
CA LYS A 221 -21.89 8.41 39.34
C LYS A 221 -21.09 9.20 40.36
N GLY A 222 -21.07 8.73 41.59
CA GLY A 222 -20.24 9.26 42.66
C GLY A 222 -18.85 8.61 42.70
N LYS A 223 -18.08 8.96 43.75
CA LYS A 223 -16.75 8.36 44.00
C LYS A 223 -16.84 6.84 44.03
N ASN A 224 -15.76 6.18 43.55
CA ASN A 224 -15.68 4.72 43.46
C ASN A 224 -16.87 4.07 42.72
N ASN A 225 -17.40 4.76 41.73
CA ASN A 225 -18.50 4.30 40.87
C ASN A 225 -19.82 4.04 41.66
N THR A 226 -20.01 4.71 42.75
CA THR A 226 -21.32 4.61 43.51
C THR A 226 -22.46 5.17 42.67
N THR A 227 -23.69 4.71 42.93
CA THR A 227 -24.88 5.15 42.19
C THR A 227 -25.43 6.49 42.69
N ASN A 228 -24.97 6.97 43.84
CA ASN A 228 -25.40 8.21 44.46
C ASN A 228 -24.24 9.20 44.48
N ALA A 229 -24.26 10.17 43.57
CA ALA A 229 -23.29 11.25 43.53
C ALA A 229 -23.56 12.25 44.68
N GLN A 230 -22.49 12.75 45.27
CA GLN A 230 -22.52 13.85 46.24
C GLN A 230 -22.16 15.15 45.54
N GLU A 231 -22.44 16.27 46.19
CA GLU A 231 -22.02 17.58 45.68
C GLU A 231 -20.50 17.63 45.48
N GLY A 232 -20.05 18.10 44.28
CA GLY A 232 -18.65 18.10 43.91
C GLY A 232 -18.14 16.80 43.29
N ASP A 233 -18.95 15.76 43.16
CA ASP A 233 -18.55 14.55 42.45
C ASP A 233 -18.53 14.81 40.91
N VAL A 234 -17.39 14.51 40.28
CA VAL A 234 -17.14 14.81 38.87
C VAL A 234 -17.88 13.90 37.88
N GLY A 235 -18.38 12.77 38.33
CA GLY A 235 -19.09 11.81 37.49
C GLY A 235 -18.17 10.95 36.60
N SER A 236 -18.84 10.16 35.77
CA SER A 236 -18.16 9.32 34.77
C SER A 236 -18.11 10.04 33.42
N PRO A 237 -16.95 10.16 32.75
CA PRO A 237 -16.86 10.79 31.41
C PRO A 237 -17.73 10.11 30.36
N TRP A 238 -18.06 8.85 30.54
CA TRP A 238 -18.92 8.09 29.64
C TRP A 238 -20.41 8.41 29.76
N GLY A 239 -20.81 9.03 30.85
CA GLY A 239 -22.19 9.55 31.04
C GLY A 239 -22.33 10.90 30.32
N ILE A 240 -22.30 10.91 28.97
CA ILE A 240 -22.18 12.11 28.16
C ILE A 240 -23.49 12.90 28.09
N GLY A 241 -23.41 14.21 28.25
CA GLY A 241 -24.45 15.18 27.95
C GLY A 241 -25.09 15.78 29.21
N SER A 242 -25.18 17.12 29.23
CA SER A 242 -25.81 17.94 30.23
C SER A 242 -26.31 19.25 29.64
N GLN A 243 -26.75 20.19 30.46
CA GLN A 243 -27.08 21.57 30.00
C GLN A 243 -25.95 22.29 29.26
N TYR A 244 -24.69 21.86 29.43
CA TYR A 244 -23.52 22.41 28.75
C TYR A 244 -23.27 21.80 27.36
N GLY A 245 -24.07 20.85 26.92
CA GLY A 245 -24.00 20.22 25.62
C GLY A 245 -23.80 18.71 25.65
N GLY A 246 -23.53 18.12 24.52
CA GLY A 246 -23.33 16.69 24.31
C GLY A 246 -22.05 16.39 23.53
N HIS A 247 -22.09 15.40 22.66
CA HIS A 247 -20.95 14.91 21.87
C HIS A 247 -20.28 15.95 20.95
N LYS A 248 -20.90 17.12 20.74
CA LYS A 248 -20.32 18.24 19.96
C LYS A 248 -19.70 19.34 20.83
N SER A 249 -19.64 19.14 22.15
CA SER A 249 -19.16 20.14 23.11
C SER A 249 -18.01 19.55 23.93
N THR A 250 -17.09 20.41 24.37
CA THR A 250 -16.07 20.06 25.37
C THR A 250 -16.60 20.31 26.77
N HIS A 251 -16.15 19.53 27.76
CA HIS A 251 -16.48 19.77 29.18
C HIS A 251 -15.95 21.15 29.58
N PRO A 252 -16.77 22.02 30.22
CA PRO A 252 -16.39 23.41 30.52
C PRO A 252 -15.09 23.55 31.33
N GLU A 253 -14.86 22.66 32.29
CA GLU A 253 -13.66 22.70 33.15
C GLU A 253 -12.39 22.24 32.41
N LEU A 254 -12.52 21.51 31.27
CA LEU A 254 -11.37 21.12 30.46
C LEU A 254 -10.86 22.24 29.57
N GLY A 255 -11.73 23.16 29.19
CA GLY A 255 -11.45 24.27 28.28
C GLY A 255 -12.23 24.21 26.98
N SER A 256 -11.88 25.09 26.06
CA SER A 256 -12.55 25.23 24.77
C SER A 256 -12.12 24.18 23.75
N ILE A 257 -12.87 24.09 22.65
CA ILE A 257 -12.45 23.25 21.49
C ILE A 257 -11.14 23.73 20.87
N GLU A 258 -10.84 25.02 20.97
CA GLU A 258 -9.58 25.56 20.45
C GLU A 258 -8.40 25.15 21.34
N ASP A 259 -8.60 25.05 22.68
CA ASP A 259 -7.59 24.50 23.58
C ASP A 259 -7.34 23.02 23.28
N PHE A 260 -8.38 22.25 22.95
CA PHE A 260 -8.21 20.85 22.53
C PHE A 260 -7.46 20.73 21.20
N LYS A 261 -7.76 21.57 20.19
CA LYS A 261 -7.00 21.62 18.93
C LYS A 261 -5.53 21.98 19.17
N SER A 262 -5.25 22.91 20.08
CA SER A 262 -3.88 23.27 20.47
C SER A 262 -3.15 22.05 21.07
N LEU A 263 -3.79 21.33 21.97
CA LEU A 263 -3.26 20.08 22.56
C LEU A 263 -2.94 19.05 21.47
N VAL A 264 -3.87 18.82 20.54
CA VAL A 264 -3.66 17.87 19.43
C VAL A 264 -2.45 18.28 18.58
N LYS A 265 -2.36 19.58 18.24
CA LYS A 265 -1.23 20.10 17.46
C LYS A 265 0.11 19.89 18.16
N LYS A 266 0.20 20.20 19.47
CA LYS A 266 1.41 19.99 20.27
C LYS A 266 1.79 18.51 20.41
N ALA A 267 0.80 17.61 20.52
CA ALA A 267 1.03 16.17 20.52
C ALA A 267 1.64 15.73 19.18
N GLN A 268 1.08 16.20 18.06
CA GLN A 268 1.60 15.91 16.71
C GLN A 268 3.03 16.42 16.52
N ASP A 269 3.36 17.61 17.03
CA ASP A 269 4.72 18.18 16.96
C ASP A 269 5.75 17.32 17.71
N LEU A 270 5.30 16.54 18.68
CA LEU A 270 6.11 15.56 19.42
C LEU A 270 6.03 14.13 18.82
N GLY A 271 5.36 13.96 17.68
CA GLY A 271 5.16 12.66 17.01
C GLY A 271 4.10 11.76 17.65
N ILE A 272 3.31 12.29 18.60
CA ILE A 272 2.22 11.57 19.27
C ILE A 272 0.90 11.83 18.52
N GLU A 273 0.17 10.75 18.24
CA GLU A 273 -1.21 10.85 17.74
C GLU A 273 -2.18 10.94 18.94
N VAL A 274 -3.32 11.55 18.72
CA VAL A 274 -4.38 11.62 19.74
C VAL A 274 -5.55 10.75 19.30
N ALA A 275 -5.94 9.82 20.16
CA ALA A 275 -7.15 9.03 20.06
C ALA A 275 -8.12 9.48 21.15
N MET A 276 -9.38 9.65 20.80
CA MET A 276 -10.45 10.00 21.73
C MET A 276 -11.50 8.92 21.73
N ASP A 277 -11.97 8.56 22.92
CA ASP A 277 -13.05 7.60 23.05
C ASP A 277 -14.34 8.17 22.43
N TYR A 278 -14.94 7.41 21.53
CA TYR A 278 -16.24 7.72 20.94
C TYR A 278 -17.34 6.87 21.60
N ALA A 279 -17.70 7.25 22.82
CA ALA A 279 -18.75 6.58 23.54
C ALA A 279 -20.13 7.04 23.05
N LEU A 280 -20.98 6.10 22.65
CA LEU A 280 -22.34 6.37 22.19
C LEU A 280 -23.33 6.52 23.34
N GLN A 281 -22.92 6.26 24.59
CA GLN A 281 -23.74 6.40 25.77
C GLN A 281 -24.12 7.88 25.98
N ALA A 282 -25.40 8.13 26.22
CA ALA A 282 -25.94 9.46 26.57
C ALA A 282 -26.55 9.42 27.96
N ALA A 283 -26.30 10.47 28.75
CA ALA A 283 -27.03 10.70 30.00
C ALA A 283 -28.49 11.08 29.71
N PRO A 284 -29.43 10.90 30.69
CA PRO A 284 -30.82 11.27 30.47
C PRO A 284 -31.03 12.76 30.14
N ASP A 285 -30.15 13.61 30.60
CA ASP A 285 -30.14 15.07 30.35
C ASP A 285 -29.34 15.49 29.09
N HIS A 286 -28.92 14.52 28.27
CA HIS A 286 -28.25 14.80 26.99
C HIS A 286 -29.17 15.58 26.02
N PRO A 287 -28.67 16.60 25.29
CA PRO A 287 -29.49 17.37 24.34
C PRO A 287 -30.21 16.56 23.25
N TYR A 288 -29.75 15.34 22.97
CA TYR A 288 -30.38 14.45 21.96
C TYR A 288 -31.52 13.59 22.54
N VAL A 289 -31.71 13.56 23.87
CA VAL A 289 -32.74 12.77 24.52
C VAL A 289 -34.07 13.52 24.65
N LYS A 290 -34.10 14.80 24.34
CA LYS A 290 -35.28 15.66 24.43
C LYS A 290 -36.17 15.56 23.21
#